data_fe15f195f5cebe9b2fab23d36bfa6c43
#
_entry.id   fe15f195f5cebe9b2fab23d36bfa6c43
#
_cell.length_a   1.000
_cell.length_b   1.000
_cell.length_c   1.000
_cell.angle_alpha   90.00
_cell.angle_beta   90.00
_cell.angle_gamma   90.00
#
_symmetry.space_group_name_H-M   'P 1'
#
loop_
_entity.id
_entity.type
_entity.pdbx_description
1 polymer ?
#
loop_
_entity_poly.entity_id
_entity_poly.type
_entity_poly.pdbx_seq_one_letter_code
_entity_poly.pdbx_strand_id
1 'polypeptide(L)'
;MDQHYIQNINFDFFLSREVKAYPVSGTGEKAKDPIFGLTMGGSSQASSDLFRWFCVESGSSNNSPILLIHGLPSQAYSYRKVLPILENNYHAIALDWLGFGFSDKPQPKYGFDYTLDEYVASLESVINALTDKKVTLVVQGYFSPIAIKYASNHQEKLNGLILLNPPLTINHAKLPSSVSVLSNFLLGEIFCQDPLRASDKTLLSCGPYQIKEDVAMVYRRPYLTSGSAGFALNAISKAMKKQLKGYVEDTRAILMDNNWSVQTTVCWGQRDRWLSFDGVEDFCKESKHRLVELPMVSRA
;
A
#
# COMPACT_ATOMS: atom_id res chain seq x y z
N MET A 1 10.99 11.59 17.27
CA MET A 1 11.33 10.15 17.27
C MET A 1 12.77 10.05 16.82
N ASP A 2 13.63 9.47 17.65
CA ASP A 2 15.06 9.45 17.37
C ASP A 2 15.37 8.66 16.11
N GLN A 3 16.15 9.25 15.21
CA GLN A 3 16.70 8.57 14.01
C GLN A 3 17.48 7.29 14.38
N HIS A 4 18.02 7.19 15.59
CA HIS A 4 18.65 5.97 16.12
C HIS A 4 17.71 4.78 16.30
N TYR A 5 16.39 4.99 16.39
CA TYR A 5 15.44 3.90 16.59
C TYR A 5 15.06 3.16 15.29
N ILE A 6 15.20 3.85 14.15
CA ILE A 6 14.92 3.27 12.82
C ILE A 6 16.08 2.36 12.36
N GLN A 7 17.31 2.63 12.81
CA GLN A 7 18.53 1.91 12.43
C GLN A 7 18.61 0.46 12.94
N ASN A 8 17.78 0.04 13.90
CA ASN A 8 17.78 -1.31 14.46
C ASN A 8 16.75 -2.28 13.83
N ILE A 9 16.14 -1.90 12.71
CA ILE A 9 15.38 -2.83 11.88
C ILE A 9 16.40 -3.44 10.92
N ASN A 10 16.30 -4.75 10.63
CA ASN A 10 17.16 -5.46 9.65
C ASN A 10 17.08 -4.89 8.20
N PHE A 11 17.10 -3.56 8.09
CA PHE A 11 17.37 -2.76 6.91
C PHE A 11 18.81 -2.24 6.90
N ASP A 12 19.72 -2.86 7.69
CA ASP A 12 21.10 -2.40 7.88
C ASP A 12 21.91 -2.20 6.58
N PHE A 13 21.37 -2.70 5.46
CA PHE A 13 21.96 -2.56 4.13
C PHE A 13 21.25 -1.53 3.24
N PHE A 14 20.15 -0.90 3.66
CA PHE A 14 19.36 0.00 2.83
C PHE A 14 19.27 1.40 3.42
N LEU A 15 19.29 2.40 2.53
CA LEU A 15 19.02 3.79 2.92
C LEU A 15 17.52 3.94 3.17
N SER A 16 17.14 4.19 4.40
CA SER A 16 15.78 4.60 4.73
C SER A 16 15.69 6.13 4.77
N ARG A 17 14.65 6.70 4.18
CA ARG A 17 14.37 8.13 4.26
C ARG A 17 12.89 8.42 4.43
N GLU A 18 12.61 9.62 4.88
CA GLU A 18 11.27 10.19 4.95
C GLU A 18 11.09 11.19 3.81
N VAL A 19 9.97 11.07 3.10
CA VAL A 19 9.58 11.99 2.04
C VAL A 19 8.31 12.70 2.48
N LYS A 20 8.27 14.03 2.37
CA LYS A 20 7.08 14.83 2.66
C LYS A 20 6.31 15.04 1.35
N ALA A 21 5.11 14.53 1.27
CA ALA A 21 4.25 14.65 0.11
C ALA A 21 2.78 14.57 0.50
N TYR A 22 1.93 15.14 -0.31
CA TYR A 22 0.49 15.25 -0.14
C TYR A 22 0.09 16.20 1.01
N PRO A 23 -0.56 17.32 0.71
CA PRO A 23 -0.89 18.34 1.70
C PRO A 23 -1.90 17.81 2.72
N VAL A 24 -1.70 18.19 3.97
CA VAL A 24 -2.67 17.99 5.04
C VAL A 24 -3.81 18.98 4.79
N SER A 25 -4.82 18.58 4.03
CA SER A 25 -6.01 19.39 3.81
C SER A 25 -6.95 19.27 5.02
N GLY A 26 -6.75 20.13 6.00
CA GLY A 26 -7.63 20.25 7.15
C GLY A 26 -7.69 21.71 7.55
N THR A 27 -8.87 22.30 7.51
CA THR A 27 -9.13 23.56 8.20
C THR A 27 -8.78 23.36 9.66
N GLY A 28 -7.74 24.02 10.14
CA GLY A 28 -7.08 23.81 11.42
C GLY A 28 -7.91 24.01 12.69
N GLU A 29 -9.10 23.48 12.74
CA GLU A 29 -9.81 23.28 13.99
C GLU A 29 -9.28 22.03 14.68
N LYS A 30 -8.52 22.26 15.73
CA LYS A 30 -8.09 21.20 16.65
C LYS A 30 -9.33 20.42 17.10
N ALA A 31 -9.31 19.10 16.82
CA ALA A 31 -10.40 18.25 17.29
C ALA A 31 -10.60 18.40 18.78
N LYS A 32 -11.80 18.76 19.15
CA LYS A 32 -12.25 18.68 20.54
C LYS A 32 -12.87 17.29 20.74
N ASP A 33 -12.43 16.64 21.80
CA ASP A 33 -13.11 15.42 22.25
C ASP A 33 -14.61 15.73 22.43
N PRO A 34 -15.50 15.04 21.72
CA PRO A 34 -16.92 15.31 21.76
C PRO A 34 -17.54 15.03 23.13
N ILE A 35 -16.88 14.29 24.01
CA ILE A 35 -17.40 13.93 25.34
C ILE A 35 -16.85 14.84 26.43
N PHE A 36 -15.56 15.18 26.40
CA PHE A 36 -14.90 15.93 27.46
C PHE A 36 -14.47 17.35 27.08
N GLY A 37 -14.64 17.77 25.83
CA GLY A 37 -14.23 19.09 25.34
C GLY A 37 -12.73 19.36 25.44
N LEU A 38 -11.92 18.35 25.75
CA LEU A 38 -10.48 18.43 25.86
C LEU A 38 -9.87 18.46 24.47
N THR A 39 -8.97 19.39 24.24
CA THR A 39 -8.17 19.40 23.03
C THR A 39 -7.20 18.22 23.13
N MET A 40 -7.38 17.20 22.32
CA MET A 40 -6.42 16.10 22.18
C MET A 40 -5.15 16.65 21.51
N GLY A 41 -4.33 17.31 22.30
CA GLY A 41 -3.05 17.83 21.90
C GLY A 41 -1.96 16.81 22.20
N GLY A 42 -1.64 15.97 21.22
CA GLY A 42 -0.28 15.46 21.14
C GLY A 42 0.65 16.65 20.93
N SER A 43 1.84 16.60 21.57
CA SER A 43 2.92 17.58 21.50
C SER A 43 2.94 18.35 20.19
N SER A 44 3.04 19.66 20.28
CA SER A 44 3.23 20.60 19.19
C SER A 44 4.42 20.22 18.31
N GLN A 45 4.23 19.28 17.41
CA GLN A 45 5.04 19.20 16.20
C GLN A 45 4.65 20.40 15.36
N ALA A 46 5.67 21.19 14.99
CA ALA A 46 5.52 22.20 13.96
C ALA A 46 4.74 21.57 12.81
N SER A 47 3.59 22.13 12.47
CA SER A 47 2.71 21.62 11.42
C SER A 47 3.50 21.58 10.11
N SER A 48 4.02 20.41 9.76
CA SER A 48 4.44 20.21 8.39
C SER A 48 3.14 20.13 7.60
N ASP A 49 2.94 21.03 6.66
CA ASP A 49 1.75 21.07 5.80
C ASP A 49 1.62 19.84 4.91
N LEU A 50 2.52 18.87 5.02
CA LEU A 50 2.63 17.67 4.20
C LEU A 50 2.79 16.42 5.07
N PHE A 51 2.12 15.32 4.67
CA PHE A 51 2.30 14.01 5.29
C PHE A 51 3.68 13.43 5.01
N ARG A 52 4.18 12.69 5.98
CA ARG A 52 5.45 12.00 5.94
C ARG A 52 5.26 10.57 5.45
N TRP A 53 5.99 10.24 4.39
CA TRP A 53 6.07 8.91 3.81
C TRP A 53 7.41 8.27 4.15
N PHE A 54 7.37 7.02 4.56
CA PHE A 54 8.59 6.23 4.78
C PHE A 54 8.93 5.47 3.50
N CYS A 55 10.21 5.56 3.11
CA CYS A 55 10.75 4.90 1.94
C CYS A 55 12.04 4.16 2.29
N VAL A 56 12.27 3.05 1.60
CA VAL A 56 13.54 2.31 1.62
C VAL A 56 14.08 2.28 0.20
N GLU A 57 15.32 2.71 0.02
CA GLU A 57 15.94 2.86 -1.29
C GLU A 57 17.17 1.97 -1.43
N SER A 58 17.41 1.51 -2.66
CA SER A 58 18.58 0.74 -3.04
C SER A 58 18.97 1.07 -4.49
N GLY A 59 20.25 1.02 -4.79
CA GLY A 59 20.80 1.35 -6.09
C GLY A 59 21.05 2.84 -6.32
N SER A 60 21.64 3.16 -7.47
CA SER A 60 22.02 4.54 -7.81
C SER A 60 20.81 5.37 -8.26
N SER A 61 20.65 6.59 -7.74
CA SER A 61 19.65 7.56 -8.19
C SER A 61 19.77 7.98 -9.66
N ASN A 62 20.91 7.68 -10.29
CA ASN A 62 21.10 7.91 -11.72
C ASN A 62 20.37 6.87 -12.59
N ASN A 63 20.10 5.69 -12.05
CA ASN A 63 19.41 4.61 -12.74
C ASN A 63 17.90 4.92 -12.90
N SER A 64 17.22 4.12 -13.75
CA SER A 64 15.77 4.20 -13.92
C SER A 64 15.05 3.85 -12.61
N PRO A 65 14.10 4.67 -12.13
CA PRO A 65 13.42 4.41 -10.88
C PRO A 65 12.38 3.30 -11.02
N ILE A 66 12.38 2.39 -10.03
CA ILE A 66 11.31 1.40 -9.81
C ILE A 66 10.70 1.66 -8.45
N LEU A 67 9.41 1.92 -8.43
CA LEU A 67 8.65 2.14 -7.21
C LEU A 67 7.89 0.87 -6.82
N LEU A 68 8.20 0.33 -5.65
CA LEU A 68 7.65 -0.91 -5.11
C LEU A 68 6.61 -0.58 -4.04
N ILE A 69 5.36 -0.90 -4.32
CA ILE A 69 4.22 -0.51 -3.50
C ILE A 69 3.54 -1.75 -2.93
N HIS A 70 3.52 -1.86 -1.60
CA HIS A 70 3.01 -3.03 -0.90
C HIS A 70 1.49 -3.16 -0.96
N GLY A 71 1.00 -4.38 -0.72
CA GLY A 71 -0.42 -4.71 -0.61
C GLY A 71 -1.00 -4.47 0.79
N LEU A 72 -2.29 -4.77 0.96
CA LEU A 72 -3.04 -4.65 2.20
C LEU A 72 -3.03 -5.96 3.00
N PRO A 73 -2.79 -5.92 4.30
CA PRO A 73 -2.00 -4.96 5.04
C PRO A 73 -0.53 -5.38 4.98
N SER A 74 0.35 -4.48 4.62
CA SER A 74 1.78 -4.80 4.54
C SER A 74 2.63 -3.54 4.75
N GLN A 75 3.88 -3.57 4.34
CA GLN A 75 4.82 -2.45 4.39
C GLN A 75 6.01 -2.69 3.44
N ALA A 76 6.85 -1.70 3.23
CA ALA A 76 8.05 -1.75 2.37
C ALA A 76 8.97 -2.95 2.64
N TYR A 77 8.99 -3.43 3.88
CA TYR A 77 9.76 -4.61 4.29
C TYR A 77 9.41 -5.88 3.50
N SER A 78 8.24 -5.95 2.88
CA SER A 78 7.88 -7.07 1.98
C SER A 78 8.84 -7.23 0.81
N TYR A 79 9.47 -6.14 0.38
CA TYR A 79 10.41 -6.10 -0.74
C TYR A 79 11.89 -6.27 -0.35
N ARG A 80 12.22 -6.53 0.93
CA ARG A 80 13.59 -6.67 1.43
C ARG A 80 14.49 -7.65 0.66
N LYS A 81 13.90 -8.68 0.05
CA LYS A 81 14.63 -9.65 -0.77
C LYS A 81 14.74 -9.26 -2.25
N VAL A 82 13.89 -8.34 -2.69
CA VAL A 82 13.84 -7.87 -4.09
C VAL A 82 14.76 -6.68 -4.28
N LEU A 83 14.83 -5.78 -3.30
CA LEU A 83 15.67 -4.58 -3.37
C LEU A 83 17.13 -4.86 -3.76
N PRO A 84 17.84 -5.84 -3.13
CA PRO A 84 19.24 -6.14 -3.49
C PRO A 84 19.41 -6.68 -4.92
N ILE A 85 18.36 -7.28 -5.47
CA ILE A 85 18.40 -7.81 -6.84
C ILE A 85 18.27 -6.66 -7.85
N LEU A 86 17.49 -5.66 -7.53
CA LEU A 86 17.21 -4.52 -8.41
C LEU A 86 18.32 -3.47 -8.39
N GLU A 87 19.07 -3.32 -7.29
CA GLU A 87 20.04 -2.24 -7.08
C GLU A 87 21.13 -2.11 -8.14
N ASN A 88 21.50 -3.22 -8.78
CA ASN A 88 22.55 -3.22 -9.80
C ASN A 88 22.17 -2.43 -11.06
N ASN A 89 20.87 -2.40 -11.41
CA ASN A 89 20.41 -1.83 -12.67
C ASN A 89 19.36 -0.72 -12.51
N TYR A 90 18.78 -0.59 -11.32
CA TYR A 90 17.66 0.31 -11.06
C TYR A 90 17.89 1.12 -9.78
N HIS A 91 17.22 2.25 -9.71
CA HIS A 91 16.97 2.94 -8.44
C HIS A 91 15.67 2.40 -7.87
N ALA A 92 15.77 1.41 -6.99
CA ALA A 92 14.62 0.73 -6.40
C ALA A 92 14.17 1.46 -5.14
N ILE A 93 12.90 1.84 -5.07
CA ILE A 93 12.29 2.58 -3.98
C ILE A 93 11.06 1.81 -3.48
N ALA A 94 11.12 1.24 -2.28
CA ALA A 94 9.96 0.65 -1.62
C ALA A 94 9.37 1.64 -0.62
N LEU A 95 8.07 1.90 -0.70
CA LEU A 95 7.40 2.86 0.18
C LEU A 95 6.30 2.22 1.01
N ASP A 96 6.05 2.82 2.17
CA ASP A 96 4.90 2.53 2.99
C ASP A 96 3.76 3.49 2.64
N TRP A 97 2.56 2.94 2.38
CA TRP A 97 1.35 3.75 2.22
C TRP A 97 1.04 4.56 3.48
N LEU A 98 0.41 5.73 3.33
CA LEU A 98 -0.21 6.43 4.46
C LEU A 98 -1.15 5.48 5.20
N GLY A 99 -1.04 5.45 6.52
CA GLY A 99 -1.78 4.50 7.36
C GLY A 99 -1.06 3.18 7.65
N PHE A 100 0.07 2.90 6.96
CA PHE A 100 0.82 1.65 7.10
C PHE A 100 2.29 1.89 7.44
N GLY A 101 2.93 0.82 7.91
CA GLY A 101 4.35 0.80 8.18
C GLY A 101 4.80 1.99 9.04
N PHE A 102 5.87 2.64 8.63
CA PHE A 102 6.42 3.82 9.31
C PHE A 102 5.98 5.15 8.72
N SER A 103 5.13 5.16 7.69
CA SER A 103 4.47 6.37 7.19
C SER A 103 3.49 6.94 8.20
N ASP A 104 3.13 8.22 8.03
CA ASP A 104 2.13 8.85 8.88
C ASP A 104 0.79 8.11 8.82
N LYS A 105 0.12 8.11 9.96
CA LYS A 105 -1.17 7.45 10.15
C LYS A 105 -2.18 8.49 10.62
N PRO A 106 -2.62 9.39 9.70
CA PRO A 106 -3.59 10.40 10.07
C PRO A 106 -4.87 9.75 10.59
N GLN A 107 -5.49 10.41 11.56
CA GLN A 107 -6.81 10.02 12.01
C GLN A 107 -7.82 10.40 10.92
N PRO A 108 -8.80 9.56 10.58
CA PRO A 108 -9.85 9.91 9.63
C PRO A 108 -10.51 11.24 9.98
N LYS A 109 -10.86 12.04 8.99
CA LYS A 109 -11.38 13.42 9.08
C LYS A 109 -10.34 14.50 9.44
N TYR A 110 -9.07 14.13 9.59
CA TYR A 110 -7.97 15.07 9.85
C TYR A 110 -7.00 15.12 8.66
N GLY A 111 -7.54 15.39 7.50
CA GLY A 111 -6.79 15.62 6.26
C GLY A 111 -6.56 14.38 5.41
N PHE A 112 -6.97 13.17 5.86
CA PHE A 112 -6.92 11.96 5.06
C PHE A 112 -7.97 10.94 5.54
N ASP A 113 -8.95 10.62 4.70
CA ASP A 113 -10.08 9.73 5.03
C ASP A 113 -9.88 8.30 4.52
N TYR A 114 -8.73 8.01 3.94
CA TYR A 114 -8.38 6.70 3.39
C TYR A 114 -9.28 6.23 2.25
N THR A 115 -9.87 7.16 1.53
CA THR A 115 -10.61 6.84 0.31
C THR A 115 -9.65 6.44 -0.80
N LEU A 116 -10.13 5.63 -1.75
CA LEU A 116 -9.28 5.21 -2.86
C LEU A 116 -8.85 6.40 -3.73
N ASP A 117 -9.70 7.42 -3.88
CA ASP A 117 -9.36 8.64 -4.63
C ASP A 117 -8.29 9.48 -3.93
N GLU A 118 -8.32 9.59 -2.60
CA GLU A 118 -7.25 10.24 -1.85
C GLU A 118 -5.93 9.49 -1.97
N TYR A 119 -5.97 8.15 -1.99
CA TYR A 119 -4.77 7.35 -2.28
C TYR A 119 -4.22 7.59 -3.68
N VAL A 120 -5.07 7.75 -4.70
CA VAL A 120 -4.62 8.10 -6.06
C VAL A 120 -3.91 9.45 -6.06
N ALA A 121 -4.51 10.47 -5.46
CA ALA A 121 -3.93 11.81 -5.38
C ALA A 121 -2.63 11.84 -4.53
N SER A 122 -2.60 11.06 -3.43
CA SER A 122 -1.41 10.96 -2.59
C SER A 122 -0.26 10.21 -3.28
N LEU A 123 -0.57 9.20 -4.10
CA LEU A 123 0.41 8.49 -4.92
C LEU A 123 1.05 9.44 -5.96
N GLU A 124 0.24 10.25 -6.63
CA GLU A 124 0.75 11.27 -7.56
C GLU A 124 1.71 12.22 -6.85
N SER A 125 1.31 12.70 -5.67
CA SER A 125 2.09 13.65 -4.89
C SER A 125 3.44 13.07 -4.45
N VAL A 126 3.47 11.82 -3.96
CA VAL A 126 4.71 11.18 -3.53
C VAL A 126 5.62 10.82 -4.71
N ILE A 127 5.07 10.40 -5.85
CA ILE A 127 5.88 10.13 -7.05
C ILE A 127 6.57 11.42 -7.52
N ASN A 128 5.83 12.53 -7.59
CA ASN A 128 6.40 13.84 -7.97
C ASN A 128 7.47 14.33 -6.99
N ALA A 129 7.36 13.98 -5.69
CA ALA A 129 8.38 14.32 -4.68
C ALA A 129 9.61 13.41 -4.75
N LEU A 130 9.48 12.20 -5.27
CA LEU A 130 10.56 11.22 -5.36
C LEU A 130 11.44 11.40 -6.61
N THR A 131 10.83 11.70 -7.77
CA THR A 131 11.56 11.75 -9.03
C THR A 131 10.81 12.49 -10.12
N ASP A 132 11.57 13.17 -10.99
CA ASP A 132 11.05 13.73 -12.26
C ASP A 132 11.18 12.76 -13.45
N LYS A 133 11.83 11.60 -13.24
CA LYS A 133 11.99 10.59 -14.28
C LYS A 133 10.74 9.75 -14.43
N LYS A 134 10.59 9.12 -15.60
CA LYS A 134 9.58 8.07 -15.78
C LYS A 134 9.85 6.90 -14.85
N VAL A 135 8.80 6.39 -14.22
CA VAL A 135 8.90 5.31 -13.23
C VAL A 135 8.32 3.99 -13.74
N THR A 136 8.85 2.88 -13.27
CA THR A 136 8.16 1.60 -13.32
C THR A 136 7.45 1.39 -11.99
N LEU A 137 6.13 1.16 -12.01
CA LEU A 137 5.36 0.85 -10.82
C LEU A 137 5.22 -0.65 -10.64
N VAL A 138 5.51 -1.15 -9.43
CA VAL A 138 5.24 -2.53 -9.00
C VAL A 138 4.27 -2.46 -7.84
N VAL A 139 3.07 -2.99 -8.01
CA VAL A 139 1.98 -2.83 -7.05
C VAL A 139 1.31 -4.15 -6.71
N GLN A 140 1.03 -4.38 -5.44
CA GLN A 140 0.48 -5.64 -4.95
C GLN A 140 -0.98 -5.54 -4.50
N GLY A 141 -1.78 -6.53 -4.91
CA GLY A 141 -3.08 -6.84 -4.34
C GLY A 141 -4.11 -5.72 -4.47
N TYR A 142 -4.86 -5.49 -3.41
CA TYR A 142 -5.98 -4.54 -3.39
C TYR A 142 -5.62 -3.07 -3.58
N PHE A 143 -4.35 -2.71 -3.57
CA PHE A 143 -3.89 -1.36 -3.94
C PHE A 143 -3.61 -1.19 -5.44
N SER A 144 -3.65 -2.27 -6.22
CA SER A 144 -3.44 -2.19 -7.67
C SER A 144 -4.42 -1.27 -8.40
N PRO A 145 -5.73 -1.21 -8.08
CA PRO A 145 -6.65 -0.26 -8.68
C PRO A 145 -6.23 1.21 -8.55
N ILE A 146 -5.61 1.56 -7.42
CA ILE A 146 -5.10 2.93 -7.18
C ILE A 146 -3.99 3.26 -8.19
N ALA A 147 -3.03 2.36 -8.34
CA ALA A 147 -1.93 2.56 -9.27
C ALA A 147 -2.39 2.54 -10.75
N ILE A 148 -3.37 1.71 -11.10
CA ILE A 148 -3.94 1.67 -12.45
C ILE A 148 -4.68 2.97 -12.74
N LYS A 149 -5.44 3.49 -11.78
CA LYS A 149 -6.12 4.79 -11.92
C LYS A 149 -5.14 5.94 -12.06
N TYR A 150 -4.09 5.98 -11.24
CA TYR A 150 -2.99 6.92 -11.41
C TYR A 150 -2.37 6.81 -12.80
N ALA A 151 -2.03 5.58 -13.22
CA ALA A 151 -1.42 5.32 -14.50
C ALA A 151 -2.29 5.76 -15.69
N SER A 152 -3.62 5.62 -15.60
CA SER A 152 -4.52 6.07 -16.66
C SER A 152 -4.48 7.57 -16.90
N ASN A 153 -4.21 8.34 -15.86
CA ASN A 153 -4.11 9.80 -15.94
C ASN A 153 -2.71 10.29 -16.32
N HIS A 154 -1.67 9.44 -16.19
CA HIS A 154 -0.26 9.82 -16.30
C HIS A 154 0.57 8.77 -17.06
N GLN A 155 0.04 8.24 -18.17
CA GLN A 155 0.72 7.20 -18.95
C GLN A 155 2.11 7.64 -19.41
N GLU A 156 2.29 8.92 -19.72
CA GLU A 156 3.56 9.52 -20.15
C GLU A 156 4.65 9.50 -19.07
N LYS A 157 4.28 9.41 -17.80
CA LYS A 157 5.22 9.33 -16.65
C LYS A 157 5.68 7.90 -16.34
N LEU A 158 5.18 6.91 -17.07
CA LEU A 158 5.47 5.51 -16.79
C LEU A 158 6.36 4.86 -17.85
N ASN A 159 7.31 4.04 -17.38
CA ASN A 159 8.05 3.09 -18.20
C ASN A 159 7.33 1.73 -18.27
N GLY A 160 6.55 1.39 -17.26
CA GLY A 160 5.81 0.14 -17.18
C GLY A 160 5.04 -0.02 -15.86
N LEU A 161 4.15 -0.99 -15.86
CA LEU A 161 3.30 -1.33 -14.73
C LEU A 161 3.38 -2.85 -14.48
N ILE A 162 3.77 -3.24 -13.28
CA ILE A 162 3.84 -4.64 -12.84
C ILE A 162 2.84 -4.82 -11.71
N LEU A 163 1.87 -5.67 -11.92
CA LEU A 163 0.78 -5.94 -11.00
C LEU A 163 0.96 -7.33 -10.37
N LEU A 164 1.05 -7.38 -9.05
CA LEU A 164 1.23 -8.61 -8.29
C LEU A 164 -0.12 -9.01 -7.68
N ASN A 165 -0.74 -10.08 -8.19
CA ASN A 165 -2.07 -10.53 -7.78
C ASN A 165 -3.08 -9.37 -7.69
N PRO A 166 -3.33 -8.60 -8.78
CA PRO A 166 -4.30 -7.51 -8.75
C PRO A 166 -5.75 -8.03 -8.76
N PRO A 167 -6.73 -7.31 -8.18
CA PRO A 167 -8.13 -7.66 -8.30
C PRO A 167 -8.65 -7.33 -9.72
N LEU A 168 -8.74 -8.33 -10.60
CA LEU A 168 -9.09 -8.19 -12.03
C LEU A 168 -10.47 -8.74 -12.39
N THR A 169 -11.10 -9.53 -11.53
CA THR A 169 -12.40 -10.14 -11.81
C THR A 169 -13.47 -9.65 -10.84
N ILE A 170 -14.74 -9.80 -11.19
CA ILE A 170 -15.85 -9.42 -10.30
C ILE A 170 -15.81 -10.20 -8.99
N ASN A 171 -15.29 -11.44 -9.01
CA ASN A 171 -15.11 -12.22 -7.79
C ASN A 171 -14.11 -11.57 -6.83
N HIS A 172 -13.13 -10.85 -7.34
CA HIS A 172 -12.14 -10.12 -6.55
C HIS A 172 -12.70 -8.84 -5.89
N ALA A 173 -13.89 -8.40 -6.26
CA ALA A 173 -14.56 -7.28 -5.63
C ALA A 173 -15.13 -7.61 -4.23
N LYS A 174 -14.95 -8.84 -3.76
CA LYS A 174 -15.34 -9.27 -2.41
C LYS A 174 -14.14 -9.21 -1.49
N LEU A 175 -14.25 -8.46 -0.40
CA LEU A 175 -13.21 -8.45 0.62
C LEU A 175 -13.11 -9.80 1.33
N PRO A 176 -11.88 -10.26 1.66
CA PRO A 176 -11.69 -11.40 2.54
C PRO A 176 -12.38 -11.18 3.88
N SER A 177 -12.80 -12.26 4.53
CA SER A 177 -13.52 -12.19 5.81
C SER A 177 -12.73 -11.43 6.90
N SER A 178 -11.41 -11.60 6.94
CA SER A 178 -10.53 -10.89 7.87
C SER A 178 -10.56 -9.36 7.71
N VAL A 179 -10.60 -8.86 6.47
CA VAL A 179 -10.71 -7.41 6.16
C VAL A 179 -12.16 -6.95 6.31
N SER A 180 -13.13 -7.80 5.92
CA SER A 180 -14.56 -7.49 6.04
C SER A 180 -15.00 -7.26 7.47
N VAL A 181 -14.45 -8.00 8.44
CA VAL A 181 -14.71 -7.78 9.87
C VAL A 181 -14.25 -6.40 10.32
N LEU A 182 -13.06 -5.96 9.84
CA LEU A 182 -12.53 -4.62 10.17
C LEU A 182 -13.35 -3.49 9.57
N SER A 183 -14.14 -3.75 8.52
CA SER A 183 -15.05 -2.76 7.91
C SER A 183 -16.37 -2.58 8.67
N ASN A 184 -16.66 -3.41 9.67
CA ASN A 184 -17.87 -3.31 10.46
C ASN A 184 -17.81 -2.11 11.40
N PHE A 185 -18.94 -1.38 11.54
CA PHE A 185 -18.97 -0.16 12.33
C PHE A 185 -18.59 -0.37 13.80
N LEU A 186 -19.16 -1.37 14.45
CA LEU A 186 -18.90 -1.62 15.87
C LEU A 186 -17.71 -2.57 16.09
N LEU A 187 -17.72 -3.73 15.42
CA LEU A 187 -16.69 -4.74 15.58
C LEU A 187 -15.33 -4.28 15.01
N GLY A 188 -15.36 -3.52 13.92
CA GLY A 188 -14.14 -2.96 13.33
C GLY A 188 -13.42 -2.02 14.29
N GLU A 189 -14.15 -1.15 14.99
CA GLU A 189 -13.55 -0.24 15.97
C GLU A 189 -12.98 -1.00 17.17
N ILE A 190 -13.69 -2.00 17.69
CA ILE A 190 -13.20 -2.83 18.80
C ILE A 190 -11.96 -3.63 18.40
N PHE A 191 -11.96 -4.28 17.24
CA PHE A 191 -10.82 -5.08 16.79
C PHE A 191 -9.62 -4.24 16.40
N CYS A 192 -9.84 -3.01 15.94
CA CYS A 192 -8.78 -2.09 15.61
C CYS A 192 -8.16 -1.37 16.82
N GLN A 193 -8.74 -1.49 18.01
CA GLN A 193 -8.12 -1.02 19.27
C GLN A 193 -6.85 -1.82 19.60
N ASP A 194 -6.77 -3.07 19.12
CA ASP A 194 -5.55 -3.85 19.13
C ASP A 194 -5.02 -4.01 17.68
N PRO A 195 -4.28 -3.03 17.17
CA PRO A 195 -3.79 -3.05 15.79
C PRO A 195 -2.82 -4.20 15.52
N LEU A 196 -2.12 -4.71 16.52
CA LEU A 196 -1.24 -5.88 16.40
C LEU A 196 -2.05 -7.11 16.04
N ARG A 197 -3.09 -7.38 16.81
CA ARG A 197 -3.95 -8.54 16.60
C ARG A 197 -4.69 -8.47 15.26
N ALA A 198 -5.13 -7.28 14.86
CA ALA A 198 -5.81 -7.07 13.59
C ALA A 198 -4.84 -7.29 12.42
N SER A 199 -3.64 -6.71 12.46
CA SER A 199 -2.63 -6.86 11.41
C SER A 199 -2.11 -8.28 11.31
N ASP A 200 -1.84 -8.96 12.42
CA ASP A 200 -1.37 -10.34 12.44
C ASP A 200 -2.34 -11.31 11.77
N LYS A 201 -3.61 -11.26 12.17
CA LYS A 201 -4.62 -12.12 11.54
C LYS A 201 -4.71 -11.90 10.04
N THR A 202 -4.60 -10.67 9.61
CA THR A 202 -4.73 -10.30 8.20
C THR A 202 -3.49 -10.72 7.42
N LEU A 203 -2.28 -10.45 7.93
CA LEU A 203 -1.01 -10.90 7.33
C LEU A 203 -0.92 -12.42 7.24
N LEU A 204 -1.31 -13.14 8.29
CA LEU A 204 -1.25 -14.59 8.32
C LEU A 204 -2.31 -15.27 7.43
N SER A 205 -3.40 -14.57 7.13
CA SER A 205 -4.50 -15.13 6.33
C SER A 205 -4.29 -15.05 4.82
N CYS A 206 -3.44 -14.14 4.34
CA CYS A 206 -3.28 -13.88 2.91
C CYS A 206 -2.37 -14.88 2.17
N GLY A 207 -1.52 -15.61 2.88
CA GLY A 207 -0.55 -16.50 2.25
C GLY A 207 -0.53 -17.92 2.80
N PRO A 208 0.03 -18.88 2.04
CA PRO A 208 0.12 -20.28 2.44
C PRO A 208 1.25 -20.56 3.45
N TYR A 209 2.11 -19.59 3.69
CA TYR A 209 3.31 -19.77 4.50
C TYR A 209 3.16 -19.16 5.89
N GLN A 210 3.66 -19.86 6.91
CA GLN A 210 3.83 -19.28 8.23
C GLN A 210 4.97 -18.26 8.20
N ILE A 211 4.72 -17.07 8.69
CA ILE A 211 5.74 -16.05 8.87
C ILE A 211 6.52 -16.39 10.12
N LYS A 212 7.86 -16.41 10.05
CA LYS A 212 8.71 -16.61 11.22
C LYS A 212 8.52 -15.44 12.20
N GLU A 213 8.68 -15.72 13.50
CA GLU A 213 8.41 -14.72 14.55
C GLU A 213 9.29 -13.47 14.44
N ASP A 214 10.56 -13.62 14.10
CA ASP A 214 11.49 -12.51 13.87
C ASP A 214 10.99 -11.57 12.74
N VAL A 215 10.50 -12.16 11.63
CA VAL A 215 9.90 -11.43 10.51
C VAL A 215 8.57 -10.78 10.91
N ALA A 216 7.72 -11.52 11.67
CA ALA A 216 6.44 -11.00 12.14
C ALA A 216 6.64 -9.77 13.06
N MET A 217 7.67 -9.80 13.92
CA MET A 217 8.00 -8.67 14.78
C MET A 217 8.33 -7.39 13.99
N VAL A 218 8.97 -7.49 12.83
CA VAL A 218 9.23 -6.32 11.98
C VAL A 218 7.92 -5.70 11.48
N TYR A 219 6.95 -6.54 11.06
CA TYR A 219 5.64 -6.05 10.63
C TYR A 219 4.81 -5.44 11.77
N ARG A 220 4.96 -5.94 13.01
CA ARG A 220 4.24 -5.43 14.19
C ARG A 220 4.80 -4.11 14.69
N ARG A 221 6.10 -3.87 14.52
CA ARG A 221 6.83 -2.75 15.14
C ARG A 221 6.19 -1.38 14.91
N PRO A 222 5.73 -1.01 13.69
CA PRO A 222 5.07 0.29 13.46
C PRO A 222 3.78 0.49 14.27
N TYR A 223 3.16 -0.60 14.70
CA TYR A 223 1.90 -0.60 15.44
C TYR A 223 2.08 -0.58 16.95
N LEU A 224 3.25 -1.00 17.45
CA LEU A 224 3.60 -0.94 18.87
C LEU A 224 3.78 0.50 19.36
N THR A 225 4.19 1.40 18.47
CA THR A 225 4.56 2.77 18.81
C THR A 225 3.49 3.81 18.46
N SER A 226 2.42 3.40 17.76
CA SER A 226 1.41 4.32 17.24
C SER A 226 0.00 3.88 17.64
N GLY A 227 -0.62 4.60 18.58
CA GLY A 227 -2.03 4.38 18.97
C GLY A 227 -3.04 4.66 17.83
N SER A 228 -2.63 5.34 16.75
CA SER A 228 -3.49 5.66 15.61
C SER A 228 -3.52 4.59 14.53
N ALA A 229 -2.67 3.58 14.60
CA ALA A 229 -2.55 2.56 13.55
C ALA A 229 -3.83 1.75 13.31
N GLY A 230 -4.61 1.52 14.36
CA GLY A 230 -5.89 0.81 14.25
C GLY A 230 -6.96 1.57 13.47
N PHE A 231 -6.99 2.89 13.57
CA PHE A 231 -7.94 3.72 12.83
C PHE A 231 -7.74 3.61 11.32
N ALA A 232 -6.48 3.56 10.86
CA ALA A 232 -6.16 3.40 9.45
C ALA A 232 -6.73 2.11 8.88
N LEU A 233 -6.54 0.97 9.56
CA LEU A 233 -7.07 -0.32 9.13
C LEU A 233 -8.60 -0.34 9.06
N ASN A 234 -9.27 0.25 10.05
CA ASN A 234 -10.73 0.35 10.05
C ASN A 234 -11.23 1.25 8.91
N ALA A 235 -10.65 2.44 8.75
CA ALA A 235 -11.03 3.42 7.73
C ALA A 235 -10.84 2.85 6.32
N ILE A 236 -9.68 2.26 6.03
CA ILE A 236 -9.39 1.67 4.72
C ILE A 236 -10.28 0.48 4.40
N SER A 237 -10.57 -0.37 5.41
CA SER A 237 -11.48 -1.51 5.22
C SER A 237 -12.90 -1.05 4.93
N LYS A 238 -13.37 0.04 5.57
CA LYS A 238 -14.67 0.67 5.29
C LYS A 238 -14.71 1.26 3.88
N ALA A 239 -13.67 1.99 3.47
CA ALA A 239 -13.56 2.59 2.14
C ALA A 239 -13.55 1.51 1.06
N MET A 240 -12.75 0.47 1.22
CA MET A 240 -12.70 -0.65 0.28
C MET A 240 -14.05 -1.37 0.18
N LYS A 241 -14.71 -1.68 1.30
CA LYS A 241 -16.03 -2.30 1.26
C LYS A 241 -17.03 -1.51 0.44
N LYS A 242 -16.96 -0.18 0.50
CA LYS A 242 -17.86 0.73 -0.23
C LYS A 242 -17.49 0.87 -1.71
N GLN A 243 -16.21 0.93 -2.04
CA GLN A 243 -15.73 1.42 -3.33
C GLN A 243 -15.07 0.33 -4.20
N LEU A 244 -14.61 -0.78 -3.62
CA LEU A 244 -13.79 -1.78 -4.32
C LEU A 244 -14.44 -2.31 -5.60
N LYS A 245 -15.76 -2.56 -5.60
CA LYS A 245 -16.45 -3.07 -6.78
C LYS A 245 -16.33 -2.11 -7.97
N GLY A 246 -16.62 -0.83 -7.75
CA GLY A 246 -16.48 0.19 -8.79
C GLY A 246 -15.03 0.32 -9.27
N TYR A 247 -14.07 0.31 -8.34
CA TYR A 247 -12.65 0.36 -8.72
C TYR A 247 -12.18 -0.86 -9.52
N VAL A 248 -12.68 -2.05 -9.23
CA VAL A 248 -12.37 -3.25 -10.05
C VAL A 248 -12.98 -3.12 -11.44
N GLU A 249 -14.21 -2.63 -11.55
CA GLU A 249 -14.88 -2.37 -12.84
C GLU A 249 -14.12 -1.32 -13.66
N ASP A 250 -13.76 -0.19 -13.04
CA ASP A 250 -12.96 0.87 -13.68
C ASP A 250 -11.58 0.36 -14.11
N THR A 251 -10.90 -0.40 -13.25
CA THR A 251 -9.62 -1.03 -13.55
C THR A 251 -9.68 -1.90 -14.79
N ARG A 252 -10.71 -2.74 -14.91
CA ARG A 252 -10.92 -3.58 -16.08
C ARG A 252 -11.14 -2.75 -17.33
N ALA A 253 -11.99 -1.72 -17.24
CA ALA A 253 -12.26 -0.81 -18.37
C ALA A 253 -10.98 -0.09 -18.83
N ILE A 254 -10.17 0.41 -17.90
CA ILE A 254 -8.89 1.08 -18.21
C ILE A 254 -7.93 0.12 -18.91
N LEU A 255 -7.71 -1.07 -18.36
CA LEU A 255 -6.76 -2.04 -18.91
C LEU A 255 -7.20 -2.64 -20.25
N MET A 256 -8.49 -2.60 -20.56
CA MET A 256 -9.05 -3.06 -21.84
C MET A 256 -9.17 -1.92 -22.88
N ASP A 257 -8.90 -0.67 -22.49
CA ASP A 257 -8.98 0.46 -23.40
C ASP A 257 -7.90 0.38 -24.49
N ASN A 258 -8.29 0.60 -25.74
CA ASN A 258 -7.35 0.63 -26.87
C ASN A 258 -6.33 1.78 -26.79
N ASN A 259 -6.60 2.81 -26.01
CA ASN A 259 -5.68 3.92 -25.76
C ASN A 259 -4.69 3.63 -24.61
N TRP A 260 -4.80 2.47 -23.97
CA TRP A 260 -3.84 2.06 -22.94
C TRP A 260 -2.49 1.74 -23.58
N SER A 261 -1.48 2.57 -23.31
CA SER A 261 -0.15 2.46 -23.91
C SER A 261 0.93 1.99 -22.94
N VAL A 262 0.61 1.88 -21.64
CA VAL A 262 1.59 1.46 -20.63
C VAL A 262 1.83 -0.04 -20.72
N GLN A 263 3.09 -0.44 -20.91
CA GLN A 263 3.47 -1.85 -20.89
C GLN A 263 3.13 -2.46 -19.53
N THR A 264 2.14 -3.35 -19.53
CA THR A 264 1.60 -3.94 -18.30
C THR A 264 1.92 -5.42 -18.22
N THR A 265 2.46 -5.85 -17.07
CA THR A 265 2.72 -7.25 -16.75
C THR A 265 1.93 -7.63 -15.50
N VAL A 266 1.11 -8.66 -15.60
CA VAL A 266 0.40 -9.26 -14.46
C VAL A 266 1.21 -10.46 -13.98
N CYS A 267 1.64 -10.44 -12.71
CA CYS A 267 2.30 -11.57 -12.06
C CYS A 267 1.35 -12.19 -11.06
N TRP A 268 1.18 -13.51 -11.11
CA TRP A 268 0.20 -14.19 -10.28
C TRP A 268 0.78 -15.36 -9.50
N GLY A 269 0.66 -15.30 -8.17
CA GLY A 269 0.93 -16.43 -7.28
C GLY A 269 -0.36 -17.24 -7.08
N GLN A 270 -0.42 -18.44 -7.66
CA GLN A 270 -1.63 -19.28 -7.66
C GLN A 270 -2.11 -19.75 -6.28
N ARG A 271 -1.31 -19.58 -5.23
CA ARG A 271 -1.67 -19.93 -3.83
C ARG A 271 -2.25 -18.78 -3.03
N ASP A 272 -2.58 -17.67 -3.67
CA ASP A 272 -3.25 -16.58 -3.01
C ASP A 272 -4.63 -17.05 -2.49
N ARG A 273 -4.89 -16.79 -1.21
CA ARG A 273 -6.15 -17.20 -0.56
C ARG A 273 -7.23 -16.15 -0.63
N TRP A 274 -6.87 -14.93 -1.02
CA TRP A 274 -7.79 -13.81 -1.10
C TRP A 274 -8.26 -13.54 -2.53
N LEU A 275 -7.34 -13.67 -3.47
CA LEU A 275 -7.55 -13.38 -4.88
C LEU A 275 -7.32 -14.67 -5.67
N SER A 276 -8.40 -15.30 -6.14
CA SER A 276 -8.32 -16.54 -6.92
C SER A 276 -7.78 -16.27 -8.31
N PHE A 277 -7.13 -17.27 -8.90
CA PHE A 277 -6.64 -17.17 -10.27
C PHE A 277 -7.76 -17.24 -11.33
N ASP A 278 -8.98 -17.60 -10.91
CA ASP A 278 -10.10 -17.84 -11.81
C ASP A 278 -10.43 -16.63 -12.69
N GLY A 279 -10.43 -16.83 -14.01
CA GLY A 279 -10.72 -15.81 -15.00
C GLY A 279 -9.60 -14.78 -15.25
N VAL A 280 -8.44 -14.90 -14.57
CA VAL A 280 -7.29 -14.00 -14.75
C VAL A 280 -6.62 -14.26 -16.10
N GLU A 281 -6.44 -15.52 -16.47
CA GLU A 281 -5.84 -15.90 -17.75
C GLU A 281 -6.67 -15.37 -18.93
N ASP A 282 -8.00 -15.57 -18.87
CA ASP A 282 -8.91 -15.11 -19.91
C ASP A 282 -8.88 -13.58 -20.01
N PHE A 283 -8.89 -12.88 -18.87
CA PHE A 283 -8.75 -11.42 -18.85
C PHE A 283 -7.44 -10.95 -19.49
N CYS A 284 -6.32 -11.57 -19.16
CA CYS A 284 -5.02 -11.16 -19.70
C CYS A 284 -4.91 -11.45 -21.21
N LYS A 285 -5.52 -12.55 -21.68
CA LYS A 285 -5.61 -12.84 -23.12
C LYS A 285 -6.45 -11.80 -23.87
N GLU A 286 -7.61 -11.47 -23.33
CA GLU A 286 -8.54 -10.50 -23.92
C GLU A 286 -7.94 -9.09 -23.95
N SER A 287 -7.34 -8.66 -22.84
CA SER A 287 -6.71 -7.34 -22.73
C SER A 287 -5.29 -7.26 -23.32
N LYS A 288 -4.75 -8.37 -23.84
CA LYS A 288 -3.41 -8.50 -24.44
C LYS A 288 -2.26 -8.12 -23.49
N HIS A 289 -2.46 -8.24 -22.17
CA HIS A 289 -1.42 -8.03 -21.19
C HIS A 289 -0.57 -9.28 -20.98
N ARG A 290 0.70 -9.06 -20.65
CA ARG A 290 1.61 -10.15 -20.32
C ARG A 290 1.23 -10.76 -18.97
N LEU A 291 0.94 -12.08 -18.98
CA LEU A 291 0.74 -12.85 -17.75
C LEU A 291 2.02 -13.63 -17.42
N VAL A 292 2.45 -13.54 -16.17
CA VAL A 292 3.54 -14.33 -15.59
C VAL A 292 2.99 -15.09 -14.39
N GLU A 293 2.84 -16.39 -14.56
CA GLU A 293 2.45 -17.25 -13.48
C GLU A 293 3.67 -17.62 -12.63
N LEU A 294 3.56 -17.41 -11.33
CA LEU A 294 4.56 -17.85 -10.38
C LEU A 294 4.25 -19.30 -10.00
N PRO A 295 5.10 -20.26 -10.38
CA PRO A 295 4.83 -21.66 -10.11
C PRO A 295 4.68 -21.92 -8.63
N MET A 296 3.90 -22.93 -8.28
CA MET A 296 3.82 -23.44 -6.91
C MET A 296 5.21 -23.96 -6.51
N VAL A 297 6.01 -23.11 -5.86
CA VAL A 297 7.30 -23.56 -5.29
C VAL A 297 6.97 -24.60 -4.24
N SER A 298 7.25 -25.86 -4.54
CA SER A 298 7.27 -26.91 -3.53
C SER A 298 8.32 -26.53 -2.50
N ARG A 299 8.02 -26.69 -1.22
CA ARG A 299 9.04 -26.54 -0.18
C ARG A 299 10.18 -27.50 -0.52
N ALA A 300 11.36 -26.98 -0.84
CA ALA A 300 12.58 -27.70 -0.67
C ALA A 300 12.97 -27.69 0.80
#